data_c74160195d0759ec68348ac09555e02e
#
_entry.id   c74160195d0759ec68348ac09555e02e
#
_cell.length_a   1.000
_cell.length_b   1.000
_cell.length_c   1.000
_cell.angle_alpha   90.00
_cell.angle_beta   90.00
_cell.angle_gamma   90.00
#
_symmetry.space_group_name_H-M   'P 1'
#
loop_
_entity.id
_entity.type
_entity.pdbx_description
1 polymer ?
#
loop_
_entity_poly.entity_id
_entity_poly.type
_entity_poly.pdbx_seq_one_letter_code
_entity_poly.pdbx_strand_id
1 'polypeptide(L)'
;MTLIKSISGIRGTIGGPKGEGLTPVDIVKFTYAYCATLKDRKPVPNSGNKYKVVVGKDARMSGEMVEQLVCGTLVACGVDVVKCGYASTPTTELAVTFAGADGGIILTASHNPRQWNALKLLNDKGEFLTAAEGQAIRHHRSL
;
A
#
# COMPACT_ATOMS: atom_id res chain seq x y z
N MET A 1 20.79 5.31 -5.70
CA MET A 1 19.57 4.49 -5.48
C MET A 1 18.49 5.34 -4.84
N THR A 2 17.32 5.40 -5.46
CA THR A 2 16.20 6.21 -4.97
C THR A 2 15.13 5.42 -4.23
N LEU A 3 15.23 4.10 -4.21
CA LEU A 3 14.26 3.27 -3.51
C LEU A 3 14.47 3.37 -2.00
N ILE A 4 13.49 3.93 -1.28
CA ILE A 4 13.55 4.13 0.16
C ILE A 4 12.46 3.28 0.81
N LYS A 5 12.86 2.44 1.75
CA LYS A 5 11.96 1.57 2.49
C LYS A 5 11.87 2.07 3.93
N SER A 6 10.64 2.21 4.41
CA SER A 6 10.40 2.63 5.79
C SER A 6 9.48 1.63 6.49
N ILE A 7 9.24 1.84 7.77
CA ILE A 7 8.36 0.99 8.57
C ILE A 7 6.95 0.95 7.97
N SER A 8 6.45 2.08 7.51
CA SER A 8 5.06 2.20 7.06
C SER A 8 4.90 2.25 5.54
N GLY A 9 5.96 1.99 4.77
CA GLY A 9 5.79 2.02 3.32
C GLY A 9 7.09 1.96 2.53
N ILE A 10 6.95 2.16 1.23
CA ILE A 10 8.05 2.17 0.26
C ILE A 10 7.85 3.35 -0.68
N ARG A 11 8.93 4.06 -1.03
CA ARG A 11 8.90 5.17 -1.98
C ARG A 11 10.13 5.16 -2.86
N GLY A 12 10.00 5.73 -4.04
CA GLY A 12 11.11 5.85 -4.97
C GLY A 12 10.71 6.56 -6.25
N THR A 13 11.68 6.74 -7.15
CA THR A 13 11.42 7.31 -8.46
C THR A 13 10.79 6.30 -9.40
N ILE A 14 9.92 6.77 -10.27
CA ILE A 14 9.26 5.95 -11.29
C ILE A 14 9.98 6.13 -12.63
N GLY A 15 10.18 5.02 -13.33
CA GLY A 15 10.77 5.05 -14.67
C GLY A 15 12.28 5.19 -14.70
N GLY A 16 12.95 5.07 -13.57
CA GLY A 16 14.39 5.12 -13.49
C GLY A 16 15.07 3.81 -13.90
N PRO A 17 16.41 3.77 -13.88
CA PRO A 17 17.16 2.56 -14.20
C PRO A 17 16.79 1.40 -13.27
N LYS A 18 16.90 0.19 -13.80
CA LYS A 18 16.62 -1.04 -13.04
C LYS A 18 17.45 -1.08 -11.75
N GLY A 19 16.79 -1.35 -10.65
CA GLY A 19 17.43 -1.47 -9.34
C GLY A 19 17.60 -0.16 -8.60
N GLU A 20 17.23 0.97 -9.18
CA GLU A 20 17.45 2.29 -8.56
C GLU A 20 16.17 3.00 -8.13
N GLY A 21 15.03 2.56 -8.58
CA GLY A 21 13.76 3.22 -8.28
C GLY A 21 12.68 2.26 -7.82
N LEU A 22 11.47 2.79 -7.72
CA LEU A 22 10.28 2.01 -7.41
C LEU A 22 9.78 1.37 -8.70
N THR A 23 10.17 0.12 -8.94
CA THR A 23 9.80 -0.60 -10.16
C THR A 23 8.45 -1.31 -9.99
N PRO A 24 7.80 -1.74 -11.11
CA PRO A 24 6.58 -2.55 -11.00
C PRO A 24 6.76 -3.80 -10.14
N VAL A 25 7.93 -4.43 -10.21
CA VAL A 25 8.23 -5.63 -9.39
C VAL A 25 8.23 -5.28 -7.91
N ASP A 26 8.83 -4.14 -7.54
CA ASP A 26 8.83 -3.68 -6.15
C ASP A 26 7.40 -3.43 -5.65
N ILE A 27 6.57 -2.80 -6.46
CA ILE A 27 5.18 -2.49 -6.11
C ILE A 27 4.40 -3.78 -5.85
N VAL A 28 4.53 -4.75 -6.75
CA VAL A 28 3.83 -6.04 -6.63
C VAL A 28 4.32 -6.81 -5.40
N LYS A 29 5.63 -6.91 -5.22
CA LYS A 29 6.22 -7.63 -4.07
C LYS A 29 5.81 -7.01 -2.75
N PHE A 30 5.84 -5.68 -2.67
CA PHE A 30 5.51 -4.98 -1.43
C PHE A 30 4.03 -5.11 -1.08
N THR A 31 3.17 -5.04 -2.09
CA THR A 31 1.72 -5.23 -1.91
C THR A 31 1.41 -6.66 -1.50
N TYR A 32 2.06 -7.63 -2.13
CA TYR A 32 1.91 -9.04 -1.76
C TYR A 32 2.32 -9.28 -0.31
N ALA A 33 3.47 -8.73 0.10
CA ALA A 33 3.94 -8.84 1.48
C ALA A 33 2.95 -8.22 2.47
N TYR A 34 2.36 -7.08 2.12
CA TYR A 34 1.33 -6.44 2.92
C TYR A 34 0.13 -7.36 3.11
N CYS A 35 -0.34 -8.00 2.04
CA CYS A 35 -1.47 -8.95 2.11
C CYS A 35 -1.15 -10.14 3.02
N ALA A 36 0.04 -10.70 2.89
CA ALA A 36 0.45 -11.85 3.70
C ALA A 36 0.48 -11.49 5.18
N THR A 37 1.08 -10.35 5.53
CA THR A 37 1.15 -9.91 6.92
C THR A 37 -0.21 -9.48 7.46
N LEU A 38 -1.08 -8.94 6.61
CA LEU A 38 -2.45 -8.58 7.00
C LEU A 38 -3.20 -9.83 7.50
N LYS A 39 -3.10 -10.93 6.76
CA LYS A 39 -3.73 -12.19 7.12
C LYS A 39 -3.15 -12.78 8.40
N ASP A 40 -1.84 -12.64 8.59
CA ASP A 40 -1.16 -13.12 9.80
C ASP A 40 -1.54 -12.30 11.04
N ARG A 41 -1.58 -10.97 10.91
CA ARG A 41 -1.92 -10.06 12.01
C ARG A 41 -3.39 -10.13 12.41
N LYS A 42 -4.23 -10.43 11.44
CA LYS A 42 -5.67 -10.40 11.60
C LYS A 42 -6.26 -11.67 11.01
N PRO A 43 -6.27 -12.78 11.80
CA PRO A 43 -6.73 -14.09 11.28
C PRO A 43 -8.17 -14.08 10.78
N VAL A 44 -9.01 -13.17 11.32
CA VAL A 44 -10.41 -13.06 10.90
C VAL A 44 -10.64 -11.65 10.35
N PRO A 45 -11.09 -11.52 9.10
CA PRO A 45 -11.41 -10.20 8.54
C PRO A 45 -12.60 -9.56 9.27
N ASN A 46 -12.69 -8.23 9.22
CA ASN A 46 -13.76 -7.48 9.88
C ASN A 46 -15.15 -7.95 9.45
N SER A 47 -15.32 -8.31 8.17
CA SER A 47 -16.61 -8.80 7.66
C SER A 47 -16.89 -10.26 8.04
N GLY A 48 -15.89 -10.96 8.57
CA GLY A 48 -15.97 -12.40 8.88
C GLY A 48 -15.77 -13.29 7.67
N ASN A 49 -15.67 -12.76 6.48
CA ASN A 49 -15.62 -13.53 5.23
C ASN A 49 -14.39 -13.18 4.39
N LYS A 50 -14.27 -11.94 3.94
CA LYS A 50 -13.22 -11.52 3.03
C LYS A 50 -12.51 -10.27 3.56
N TYR A 51 -11.18 -10.23 3.36
CA TYR A 51 -10.42 -9.03 3.69
C TYR A 51 -10.76 -7.91 2.73
N LYS A 52 -10.72 -6.69 3.22
CA LYS A 52 -11.02 -5.48 2.46
C LYS A 52 -9.94 -4.45 2.72
N VAL A 53 -9.42 -3.84 1.66
CA VAL A 53 -8.40 -2.80 1.74
C VAL A 53 -8.87 -1.61 0.92
N VAL A 54 -8.79 -0.41 1.50
CA VAL A 54 -9.06 0.83 0.77
C VAL A 54 -7.78 1.31 0.10
N VAL A 55 -7.91 1.91 -1.08
CA VAL A 55 -6.77 2.46 -1.83
C VAL A 55 -7.10 3.87 -2.27
N GLY A 56 -6.30 4.84 -1.83
CA GLY A 56 -6.42 6.23 -2.26
C GLY A 56 -5.14 6.68 -2.95
N LYS A 57 -5.21 7.66 -3.84
CA LYS A 57 -4.05 8.18 -4.56
C LYS A 57 -4.12 9.70 -4.67
N ASP A 58 -2.94 10.32 -4.79
CA ASP A 58 -2.87 11.74 -5.15
C ASP A 58 -2.87 11.90 -6.68
N ALA A 59 -2.72 13.13 -7.17
CA ALA A 59 -2.84 13.45 -8.60
C ALA A 59 -1.53 13.25 -9.38
N ARG A 60 -0.56 12.48 -8.89
CA ARG A 60 0.69 12.23 -9.62
C ARG A 60 0.43 11.45 -10.89
N MET A 61 1.23 11.71 -11.93
CA MET A 61 1.06 11.07 -13.24
C MET A 61 1.18 9.55 -13.16
N SER A 62 2.06 9.04 -12.30
CA SER A 62 2.25 7.59 -12.10
C SER A 62 1.14 6.94 -11.26
N GLY A 63 0.23 7.73 -10.69
CA GLY A 63 -0.78 7.23 -9.76
C GLY A 63 -1.65 6.12 -10.32
N GLU A 64 -2.12 6.27 -11.55
CA GLU A 64 -2.97 5.24 -12.16
C GLU A 64 -2.24 3.92 -12.37
N MET A 65 -1.02 3.98 -12.87
CA MET A 65 -0.22 2.77 -13.08
C MET A 65 0.05 2.07 -11.75
N VAL A 66 0.46 2.82 -10.74
CA VAL A 66 0.73 2.27 -9.41
C VAL A 66 -0.55 1.69 -8.82
N GLU A 67 -1.68 2.38 -8.94
CA GLU A 67 -2.97 1.88 -8.47
C GLU A 67 -3.37 0.58 -9.14
N GLN A 68 -3.16 0.46 -10.45
CA GLN A 68 -3.47 -0.77 -11.19
C GLN A 68 -2.67 -1.96 -10.66
N LEU A 69 -1.37 -1.77 -10.43
CA LEU A 69 -0.50 -2.83 -9.91
C LEU A 69 -0.88 -3.22 -8.48
N VAL A 70 -1.16 -2.23 -7.64
CA VAL A 70 -1.57 -2.47 -6.24
C VAL A 70 -2.91 -3.18 -6.19
N CYS A 71 -3.92 -2.67 -6.89
CA CYS A 71 -5.26 -3.25 -6.87
C CYS A 71 -5.29 -4.63 -7.50
N GLY A 72 -4.57 -4.83 -8.60
CA GLY A 72 -4.46 -6.14 -9.23
C GLY A 72 -3.84 -7.17 -8.30
N THR A 73 -2.79 -6.79 -7.59
CA THR A 73 -2.14 -7.67 -6.62
C THR A 73 -3.06 -8.00 -5.45
N LEU A 74 -3.78 -7.01 -4.91
CA LEU A 74 -4.74 -7.22 -3.83
C LEU A 74 -5.82 -8.22 -4.25
N VAL A 75 -6.39 -8.02 -5.44
CA VAL A 75 -7.42 -8.93 -5.97
C VAL A 75 -6.86 -10.34 -6.14
N ALA A 76 -5.63 -10.46 -6.66
CA ALA A 76 -4.98 -11.77 -6.82
C ALA A 76 -4.75 -12.47 -5.48
N CYS A 77 -4.59 -11.71 -4.39
CA CYS A 77 -4.46 -12.25 -3.04
C CYS A 77 -5.82 -12.56 -2.38
N GLY A 78 -6.92 -12.38 -3.08
CA GLY A 78 -8.25 -12.64 -2.54
C GLY A 78 -8.78 -11.53 -1.64
N VAL A 79 -8.31 -10.30 -1.81
CA VAL A 79 -8.71 -9.14 -1.01
C VAL A 79 -9.66 -8.27 -1.82
N ASP A 80 -10.76 -7.86 -1.22
CA ASP A 80 -11.68 -6.88 -1.82
C ASP A 80 -11.05 -5.49 -1.75
N VAL A 81 -11.16 -4.73 -2.83
CA VAL A 81 -10.58 -3.40 -2.92
C VAL A 81 -11.67 -2.35 -2.97
N VAL A 82 -11.54 -1.32 -2.14
CA VAL A 82 -12.37 -0.12 -2.20
C VAL A 82 -11.49 1.01 -2.72
N LYS A 83 -11.74 1.44 -3.95
CA LYS A 83 -11.00 2.55 -4.55
C LYS A 83 -11.59 3.88 -4.11
N CYS A 84 -10.80 4.68 -3.43
CA CYS A 84 -11.19 6.04 -3.04
C CYS A 84 -10.94 7.06 -4.15
N GLY A 85 -10.21 6.67 -5.19
CA GLY A 85 -9.84 7.59 -6.26
C GLY A 85 -8.85 8.63 -5.77
N TYR A 86 -8.98 9.85 -6.26
CA TYR A 86 -8.17 10.96 -5.79
C TYR A 86 -8.63 11.36 -4.40
N ALA A 87 -7.79 11.08 -3.41
CA ALA A 87 -8.12 11.31 -2.02
C ALA A 87 -6.87 11.75 -1.25
N SER A 88 -7.06 12.65 -0.30
CA SER A 88 -5.98 13.06 0.59
C SER A 88 -5.62 11.93 1.55
N THR A 89 -4.46 12.05 2.20
CA THR A 89 -4.06 11.10 3.24
C THR A 89 -5.11 11.02 4.35
N PRO A 90 -5.58 12.14 4.96
CA PRO A 90 -6.62 12.05 6.00
C PRO A 90 -7.91 11.41 5.50
N THR A 91 -8.33 11.70 4.27
CA THR A 91 -9.55 11.10 3.71
C THR A 91 -9.41 9.58 3.57
N THR A 92 -8.27 9.12 3.09
CA THR A 92 -8.02 7.68 2.94
C THR A 92 -7.96 6.99 4.31
N GLU A 93 -7.32 7.63 5.30
CA GLU A 93 -7.27 7.12 6.67
C GLU A 93 -8.68 6.94 7.25
N LEU A 94 -9.54 7.94 7.09
CA LEU A 94 -10.93 7.86 7.55
C LEU A 94 -11.72 6.80 6.80
N ALA A 95 -11.45 6.61 5.52
CA ALA A 95 -12.14 5.62 4.70
C ALA A 95 -11.94 4.19 5.21
N VAL A 96 -10.79 3.89 5.81
CA VAL A 96 -10.52 2.56 6.38
C VAL A 96 -11.59 2.20 7.41
N THR A 97 -11.79 3.05 8.39
CA THR A 97 -12.77 2.80 9.45
C THR A 97 -14.20 2.94 8.97
N PHE A 98 -14.48 3.91 8.12
CA PHE A 98 -15.81 4.13 7.56
C PHE A 98 -16.28 2.94 6.73
N ALA A 99 -15.42 2.34 5.93
CA ALA A 99 -15.75 1.19 5.09
C ALA A 99 -15.68 -0.15 5.84
N GLY A 100 -15.26 -0.15 7.10
CA GLY A 100 -15.02 -1.37 7.85
C GLY A 100 -13.90 -2.21 7.25
N ALA A 101 -12.91 -1.55 6.65
CA ALA A 101 -11.81 -2.23 5.98
C ALA A 101 -10.78 -2.76 6.98
N ASP A 102 -10.03 -3.76 6.56
CA ASP A 102 -8.97 -4.38 7.38
C ASP A 102 -7.64 -3.63 7.25
N GLY A 103 -7.53 -2.75 6.29
CA GLY A 103 -6.36 -1.93 6.09
C GLY A 103 -6.53 -0.94 4.96
N GLY A 104 -5.46 -0.23 4.62
CA GLY A 104 -5.47 0.74 3.54
C GLY A 104 -4.08 0.98 2.96
N ILE A 105 -4.05 1.49 1.74
CA ILE A 105 -2.82 1.87 1.06
C ILE A 105 -3.05 3.25 0.44
N ILE A 106 -2.12 4.16 0.71
CA ILE A 106 -2.15 5.51 0.13
C ILE A 106 -1.00 5.63 -0.86
N LEU A 107 -1.34 5.99 -2.11
CA LEU A 107 -0.37 6.14 -3.18
C LEU A 107 0.01 7.62 -3.31
N THR A 108 1.01 8.03 -2.54
CA THR A 108 1.46 9.42 -2.52
C THR A 108 2.89 9.51 -2.00
N ALA A 109 3.71 10.29 -2.65
CA ALA A 109 5.05 10.63 -2.17
C ALA A 109 5.10 12.01 -1.50
N SER A 110 3.96 12.60 -1.19
CA SER A 110 3.82 13.87 -0.44
C SER A 110 4.74 14.98 -0.93
N HIS A 111 5.87 15.19 -0.24
CA HIS A 111 6.81 16.29 -0.51
C HIS A 111 7.89 15.94 -1.54
N ASN A 112 7.94 14.71 -2.01
CA ASN A 112 8.95 14.31 -2.99
C ASN A 112 8.60 14.88 -4.39
N PRO A 113 9.61 15.06 -5.27
CA PRO A 113 9.37 15.55 -6.64
C PRO A 113 8.39 14.67 -7.43
N ARG A 114 7.89 15.22 -8.55
CA ARG A 114 6.81 14.61 -9.36
C ARG A 114 7.12 13.21 -9.86
N GLN A 115 8.38 12.90 -10.12
CA GLN A 115 8.80 11.60 -10.59
C GLN A 115 8.81 10.52 -9.49
N TRP A 116 8.54 10.90 -8.24
CA TRP A 116 8.44 9.98 -7.12
C TRP A 116 7.02 9.51 -6.91
N ASN A 117 6.89 8.30 -6.43
CA ASN A 117 5.64 7.83 -5.85
C ASN A 117 5.95 6.92 -4.66
N ALA A 118 4.92 6.54 -3.94
CA ALA A 118 5.08 5.74 -2.74
C ALA A 118 3.82 4.96 -2.42
N LEU A 119 4.01 3.85 -1.73
CA LEU A 119 2.93 3.11 -1.08
C LEU A 119 3.07 3.34 0.42
N LYS A 120 2.09 3.97 1.04
CA LYS A 120 2.01 4.15 2.49
C LYS A 120 0.93 3.22 3.02
N LEU A 121 1.28 2.44 4.03
CA LEU A 121 0.46 1.34 4.51
C LEU A 121 -0.25 1.68 5.81
N LEU A 122 -1.54 1.35 5.88
CA LEU A 122 -2.39 1.61 7.04
C LEU A 122 -2.87 0.30 7.65
N ASN A 123 -3.12 0.32 8.96
CA ASN A 123 -3.77 -0.78 9.68
C ASN A 123 -5.30 -0.63 9.63
N ASP A 124 -6.02 -1.47 10.36
CA ASP A 124 -7.49 -1.47 10.38
C ASP A 124 -8.10 -0.30 11.15
N LYS A 125 -7.29 0.49 11.83
CA LYS A 125 -7.72 1.72 12.50
C LYS A 125 -7.51 2.97 11.64
N GLY A 126 -6.98 2.79 10.42
CA GLY A 126 -6.64 3.90 9.54
C GLY A 126 -5.37 4.64 9.98
N GLU A 127 -4.51 3.99 10.73
CA GLU A 127 -3.23 4.54 11.20
C GLU A 127 -2.08 3.92 10.44
N PHE A 128 -0.96 4.63 10.33
CA PHE A 128 0.25 4.05 9.75
C PHE A 128 0.70 2.84 10.57
N LEU A 129 1.30 1.88 9.88
CA LEU A 129 1.76 0.65 10.52
C LEU A 129 2.76 0.94 11.63
N THR A 130 2.70 0.16 12.70
CA THR A 130 3.68 0.20 13.79
C THR A 130 5.00 -0.42 13.32
N ALA A 131 6.07 -0.24 14.13
CA ALA A 131 7.37 -0.83 13.83
C ALA A 131 7.29 -2.36 13.68
N ALA A 132 6.55 -3.02 14.56
CA ALA A 132 6.39 -4.47 14.51
C ALA A 132 5.68 -4.91 13.23
N GLU A 133 4.61 -4.23 12.86
CA GLU A 133 3.86 -4.53 11.64
C GLU A 133 4.71 -4.30 10.38
N GLY A 134 5.48 -3.21 10.35
CA GLY A 134 6.34 -2.90 9.22
C GLY A 134 7.51 -3.87 9.07
N GLN A 135 8.08 -4.35 10.16
CA GLN A 135 9.15 -5.35 10.11
C GLN A 135 8.67 -6.68 9.53
N ALA A 136 7.46 -7.10 9.88
CA ALA A 136 6.88 -8.30 9.33
C ALA A 136 6.78 -8.22 7.79
N ILE A 137 6.40 -7.07 7.26
CA ILE A 137 6.34 -6.85 5.81
C ILE A 137 7.72 -6.93 5.17
N ARG A 138 8.73 -6.33 5.79
CA ARG A 138 10.11 -6.40 5.30
C ARG A 138 10.61 -7.83 5.23
N HIS A 139 10.28 -8.64 6.23
CA HIS A 139 10.67 -10.04 6.28
C HIS A 139 10.06 -10.83 5.12
N HIS A 140 8.76 -10.71 4.90
CA HIS A 140 8.09 -11.35 3.78
C HIS A 140 8.64 -10.92 2.43
N ARG A 141 9.03 -9.66 2.33
CA ARG A 141 9.51 -9.12 1.08
C ARG A 141 10.89 -9.64 0.66
N SER A 142 11.66 -10.16 1.60
CA SER A 142 12.96 -10.75 1.27
C SER A 142 12.82 -12.12 0.58
N LEU A 143 11.61 -12.63 0.53
CA LEU A 143 11.31 -13.83 -0.24
C LEU A 143 11.21 -13.46 -1.73
#